data_9c591dbead0377948298792b952c1a42
#
_entry.id   9c591dbead0377948298792b952c1a42
#
_cell.length_a   1.000
_cell.length_b   1.000
_cell.length_c   1.000
_cell.angle_alpha   90.00
_cell.angle_beta   90.00
_cell.angle_gamma   90.00
#
_symmetry.space_group_name_H-M   'P 1'
#
loop_
_entity.id
_entity.type
_entity.pdbx_description
1 polymer ?
#
loop_
_entity_poly.entity_id
_entity_poly.type
_entity_poly.pdbx_seq_one_letter_code
_entity_poly.pdbx_strand_id
1 'polypeptide(L)'
;LTGTDTLEVLQGKIDNVGTESSSREIDHEKLNKTMLQMSCYRFLPEYFKPGFDVKNSQYTTIVSYPDNEMMYSNYSFYEKLQDTRLSLDSTSNYFTIQHLNGTHEFVNDENCAYDPDNATCATTVKGIFTMLDAYLQQLKDLGIYDNSTIIITADHGSEARSQMIFFMKGKNETHDSMQT
;
A
#
# COMPACT_ATOMS: atom_id res chain seq x y z
N LEU A 1 17.69 6.64 -7.59
CA LEU A 1 17.37 7.12 -6.25
C LEU A 1 16.99 5.89 -5.44
N THR A 2 17.87 5.45 -4.58
CA THR A 2 17.59 4.37 -3.63
C THR A 2 16.61 4.92 -2.59
N GLY A 3 15.62 4.12 -2.14
CA GLY A 3 14.59 4.58 -1.22
C GLY A 3 15.09 5.07 0.15
N THR A 4 16.35 4.84 0.47
CA THR A 4 17.06 5.36 1.64
C THR A 4 17.28 6.87 1.57
N ASP A 5 17.60 7.42 0.41
CA ASP A 5 17.90 8.87 0.28
C ASP A 5 16.66 9.75 0.51
N THR A 6 15.47 9.23 0.18
CA THR A 6 14.21 9.96 0.40
C THR A 6 13.82 10.00 1.87
N LEU A 7 14.13 8.96 2.63
CA LEU A 7 13.86 8.89 4.06
C LEU A 7 14.82 9.75 4.87
N GLU A 8 16.10 9.87 4.46
CA GLU A 8 17.07 10.76 5.10
C GLU A 8 16.66 12.24 5.00
N VAL A 9 16.04 12.66 3.89
CA VAL A 9 15.54 14.03 3.72
C VAL A 9 14.38 14.34 4.66
N LEU A 10 13.65 13.32 5.13
CA LEU A 10 12.54 13.44 6.05
C LEU A 10 12.97 13.31 7.52
N GLN A 11 14.22 12.89 7.77
CA GLN A 11 14.77 12.75 9.10
C GLN A 11 14.75 14.09 9.86
N GLY A 12 14.17 14.12 11.06
CA GLY A 12 13.95 15.33 11.83
C GLY A 12 12.77 16.22 11.39
N LYS A 13 12.03 15.82 10.32
CA LYS A 13 10.79 16.48 9.91
C LYS A 13 9.57 15.63 10.19
N ILE A 14 9.76 14.33 10.34
CA ILE A 14 8.73 13.34 10.66
C ILE A 14 9.28 12.47 11.78
N ASP A 15 8.55 12.39 12.89
CA ASP A 15 8.84 11.45 13.95
C ASP A 15 8.42 10.03 13.48
N ASN A 16 9.17 9.00 13.88
CA ASN A 16 8.89 7.61 13.54
C ASN A 16 8.96 7.25 12.03
N VAL A 17 9.98 7.70 11.34
CA VAL A 17 10.35 7.08 10.06
C VAL A 17 10.87 5.67 10.38
N GLY A 18 9.99 4.68 10.27
CA GLY A 18 10.37 3.28 10.43
C GLY A 18 11.34 2.89 9.34
N THR A 19 12.61 2.77 9.67
CA THR A 19 13.62 2.17 8.81
C THR A 19 13.61 0.66 8.99
N GLU A 20 12.52 -0.01 8.68
CA GLU A 20 12.63 -1.41 8.34
C GLU A 20 13.28 -1.45 6.95
N SER A 21 14.59 -1.53 6.94
CA SER A 21 15.34 -1.83 5.74
C SER A 21 15.05 -3.28 5.36
N SER A 22 13.96 -3.49 4.62
CA SER A 22 13.89 -4.68 3.82
C SER A 22 15.10 -4.60 2.89
N SER A 23 16.07 -5.47 3.09
CA SER A 23 17.28 -5.56 2.25
C SER A 23 16.82 -6.00 0.86
N ARG A 24 16.46 -5.01 0.03
CA ARG A 24 16.14 -5.24 -1.37
C ARG A 24 17.41 -5.68 -2.06
N GLU A 25 17.42 -6.88 -2.56
CA GLU A 25 18.54 -7.37 -3.34
C GLU A 25 18.32 -6.99 -4.81
N ILE A 26 19.25 -6.22 -5.35
CA ILE A 26 19.23 -5.78 -6.75
C ILE A 26 20.11 -6.69 -7.58
N ASP A 27 19.53 -7.36 -8.57
CA ASP A 27 20.28 -8.07 -9.59
C ASP A 27 20.91 -7.06 -10.56
N HIS A 28 22.13 -6.65 -10.26
CA HIS A 28 22.88 -5.67 -11.05
C HIS A 28 23.17 -6.12 -12.49
N GLU A 29 23.29 -7.42 -12.73
CA GLU A 29 23.48 -7.93 -14.09
C GLU A 29 22.23 -7.74 -14.93
N LYS A 30 21.06 -8.13 -14.40
CA LYS A 30 19.77 -7.89 -15.06
C LYS A 30 19.47 -6.41 -15.21
N LEU A 31 19.78 -5.59 -14.20
CA LEU A 31 19.61 -4.14 -14.27
C LEU A 31 20.40 -3.56 -15.42
N ASN A 32 21.70 -3.85 -15.50
CA ASN A 32 22.57 -3.32 -16.55
C ASN A 32 22.14 -3.79 -17.95
N LYS A 33 21.77 -5.05 -18.09
CA LYS A 33 21.25 -5.60 -19.34
C LYS A 33 19.96 -4.91 -19.78
N THR A 34 19.02 -4.72 -18.86
CA THR A 34 17.75 -4.04 -19.14
C THR A 34 17.96 -2.57 -19.49
N MET A 35 18.85 -1.88 -18.78
CA MET A 35 19.21 -0.48 -19.08
C MET A 35 19.85 -0.34 -20.45
N LEU A 36 20.74 -1.25 -20.84
CA LEU A 36 21.33 -1.27 -22.17
C LEU A 36 20.26 -1.53 -23.24
N GLN A 37 19.38 -2.49 -23.01
CA GLN A 37 18.28 -2.84 -23.91
C GLN A 37 17.34 -1.64 -24.12
N MET A 38 16.94 -0.94 -23.06
CA MET A 38 16.13 0.27 -23.12
C MET A 38 16.84 1.40 -23.88
N SER A 39 18.14 1.56 -23.67
CA SER A 39 18.95 2.54 -24.39
C SER A 39 19.00 2.23 -25.88
N CYS A 40 19.22 0.98 -26.25
CA CYS A 40 19.17 0.54 -27.65
C CYS A 40 17.79 0.78 -28.27
N TYR A 41 16.71 0.42 -27.56
CA TYR A 41 15.35 0.68 -28.03
C TYR A 41 15.09 2.18 -28.28
N ARG A 42 15.62 3.04 -27.40
CA ARG A 42 15.42 4.50 -27.52
C ARG A 42 16.23 5.12 -28.68
N PHE A 43 17.46 4.73 -28.88
CA PHE A 43 18.42 5.44 -29.73
C PHE A 43 18.66 4.78 -31.09
N LEU A 44 18.36 3.50 -31.25
CA LEU A 44 18.53 2.82 -32.54
C LEU A 44 17.42 3.22 -33.54
N PRO A 45 17.74 3.14 -34.86
CA PRO A 45 16.72 3.28 -35.90
C PRO A 45 15.57 2.29 -35.73
N GLU A 46 14.38 2.70 -36.17
CA GLU A 46 13.12 1.94 -36.00
C GLU A 46 13.21 0.48 -36.42
N TYR A 47 13.94 0.22 -37.49
CA TYR A 47 14.13 -1.13 -38.03
C TYR A 47 14.74 -2.12 -37.01
N PHE A 48 15.57 -1.63 -36.07
CA PHE A 48 16.25 -2.47 -35.08
C PHE A 48 15.50 -2.55 -33.73
N LYS A 49 14.56 -1.65 -33.47
CA LYS A 49 13.86 -1.56 -32.17
C LYS A 49 13.14 -2.85 -31.75
N PRO A 50 12.48 -3.62 -32.64
CA PRO A 50 11.78 -4.83 -32.21
C PRO A 50 12.67 -5.89 -31.55
N GLY A 51 13.99 -5.85 -31.81
CA GLY A 51 14.97 -6.73 -31.15
C GLY A 51 15.34 -6.31 -29.73
N PHE A 52 14.95 -5.10 -29.32
CA PHE A 52 15.28 -4.50 -28.02
C PHE A 52 14.05 -4.15 -27.18
N ASP A 53 12.89 -4.68 -27.56
CA ASP A 53 11.66 -4.48 -26.78
C ASP A 53 11.80 -5.09 -25.38
N VAL A 54 11.47 -4.31 -24.36
CA VAL A 54 11.60 -4.71 -22.96
C VAL A 54 10.24 -5.12 -22.43
N LYS A 55 10.10 -6.37 -22.04
CA LYS A 55 8.86 -6.91 -21.46
C LYS A 55 8.78 -6.64 -19.96
N ASN A 56 7.56 -6.47 -19.46
CA ASN A 56 7.30 -6.27 -18.03
C ASN A 56 8.00 -7.31 -17.14
N SER A 57 7.97 -8.58 -17.52
CA SER A 57 8.62 -9.68 -16.78
C SER A 57 10.14 -9.53 -16.63
N GLN A 58 10.78 -8.68 -17.41
CA GLN A 58 12.23 -8.48 -17.32
C GLN A 58 12.62 -7.55 -16.19
N TYR A 59 11.84 -6.50 -15.88
CA TYR A 59 12.17 -5.61 -14.78
C TYR A 59 11.50 -5.95 -13.46
N THR A 60 10.41 -6.68 -13.45
CA THR A 60 9.83 -7.19 -12.19
C THR A 60 10.75 -8.16 -11.45
N THR A 61 11.77 -8.72 -12.13
CA THR A 61 12.75 -9.64 -11.54
C THR A 61 14.11 -8.99 -11.25
N ILE A 62 14.26 -7.68 -11.48
CA ILE A 62 15.52 -6.96 -11.18
C ILE A 62 15.70 -6.73 -9.68
N VAL A 63 14.60 -6.52 -8.97
CA VAL A 63 14.60 -6.32 -7.53
C VAL A 63 13.93 -7.53 -6.89
N SER A 64 14.65 -8.25 -6.06
CA SER A 64 14.08 -9.27 -5.19
C SER A 64 13.58 -8.60 -3.92
N TYR A 65 12.31 -8.79 -3.64
CA TYR A 65 11.75 -8.45 -2.34
C TYR A 65 11.93 -9.69 -1.46
N PRO A 66 12.53 -9.58 -0.27
CA PRO A 66 12.43 -10.66 0.70
C PRO A 66 10.96 -10.95 0.98
N ASP A 67 10.63 -12.18 1.35
CA ASP A 67 9.26 -12.72 1.54
C ASP A 67 8.35 -11.93 2.51
N ASN A 68 8.66 -10.70 2.81
CA ASN A 68 7.87 -9.74 3.57
C ASN A 68 6.84 -8.98 2.71
N GLU A 69 6.39 -9.56 1.60
CA GLU A 69 5.19 -9.06 0.90
C GLU A 69 3.93 -9.01 1.80
N MET A 70 3.99 -9.72 2.93
CA MET A 70 2.96 -9.65 3.97
C MET A 70 2.76 -8.25 4.57
N MET A 71 3.69 -7.32 4.43
CA MET A 71 3.60 -5.98 5.03
C MET A 71 2.50 -5.11 4.43
N TYR A 72 2.03 -5.42 3.23
CA TYR A 72 0.98 -4.67 2.53
C TYR A 72 -0.33 -5.44 2.36
N SER A 73 -0.39 -6.69 2.77
CA SER A 73 -1.60 -7.49 2.65
C SER A 73 -2.65 -7.05 3.66
N ASN A 74 -3.91 -7.09 3.23
CA ASN A 74 -5.04 -6.70 4.07
C ASN A 74 -5.11 -7.56 5.33
N TYR A 75 -5.00 -8.89 5.18
CA TYR A 75 -5.12 -9.85 6.28
C TYR A 75 -3.96 -9.73 7.29
N SER A 76 -2.72 -9.57 6.84
CA SER A 76 -1.58 -9.41 7.76
C SER A 76 -1.64 -8.11 8.55
N PHE A 77 -2.09 -7.04 7.92
CA PHE A 77 -2.34 -5.79 8.64
C PHE A 77 -3.45 -5.98 9.68
N TYR A 78 -4.54 -6.69 9.32
CA TYR A 78 -5.64 -6.95 10.23
C TYR A 78 -5.21 -7.81 11.43
N GLU A 79 -4.48 -8.90 11.20
CA GLU A 79 -3.91 -9.74 12.26
C GLU A 79 -3.03 -8.90 13.21
N LYS A 80 -2.11 -8.12 12.67
CA LYS A 80 -1.26 -7.24 13.47
C LYS A 80 -2.07 -6.21 14.26
N LEU A 81 -3.12 -5.65 13.67
CA LEU A 81 -4.03 -4.72 14.34
C LEU A 81 -4.77 -5.35 15.52
N GLN A 82 -5.15 -6.63 15.41
CA GLN A 82 -5.80 -7.38 16.50
C GLN A 82 -4.81 -7.72 17.61
N ASP A 83 -3.61 -8.15 17.25
CA ASP A 83 -2.59 -8.60 18.21
C ASP A 83 -1.96 -7.45 18.99
N THR A 84 -1.55 -6.40 18.29
CA THR A 84 -0.77 -5.30 18.89
C THR A 84 -1.65 -4.17 19.40
N ARG A 85 -2.79 -3.93 18.75
CA ARG A 85 -3.68 -2.79 18.94
C ARG A 85 -3.00 -1.43 18.75
N LEU A 86 -3.80 -0.41 18.51
CA LEU A 86 -3.30 0.97 18.43
C LEU A 86 -2.97 1.48 19.82
N SER A 87 -1.88 2.23 19.91
CA SER A 87 -1.48 2.92 21.13
C SER A 87 -1.12 4.37 20.83
N LEU A 88 -1.27 5.25 21.81
CA LEU A 88 -0.97 6.67 21.68
C LEU A 88 0.07 7.08 22.73
N ASP A 89 1.02 7.89 22.28
CA ASP A 89 1.73 8.78 23.17
C ASP A 89 0.93 10.11 23.26
N SER A 90 0.50 10.47 24.46
CA SER A 90 -0.38 11.61 24.71
C SER A 90 0.24 12.99 24.39
N THR A 91 1.52 13.03 24.04
CA THR A 91 2.28 14.28 23.84
C THR A 91 2.43 14.65 22.36
N SER A 92 2.06 13.77 21.43
CA SER A 92 2.35 13.95 20.01
C SER A 92 1.09 14.06 19.17
N ASN A 93 1.18 14.79 18.06
CA ASN A 93 0.21 14.72 16.98
C ASN A 93 0.64 13.63 16.00
N TYR A 94 -0.28 12.84 15.53
CA TYR A 94 -0.01 11.73 14.62
C TYR A 94 -0.51 12.04 13.22
N PHE A 95 0.31 11.69 12.25
CA PHE A 95 -0.07 11.59 10.85
C PHE A 95 0.27 10.19 10.38
N THR A 96 -0.75 9.41 10.05
CA THR A 96 -0.60 7.99 9.68
C THR A 96 -1.08 7.79 8.24
N ILE A 97 -0.29 7.12 7.44
CA ILE A 97 -0.67 6.63 6.11
C ILE A 97 -0.56 5.11 6.14
N GLN A 98 -1.65 4.44 5.78
CA GLN A 98 -1.68 2.99 5.55
C GLN A 98 -1.98 2.76 4.08
N HIS A 99 -1.03 2.16 3.37
CA HIS A 99 -1.20 1.74 1.99
C HIS A 99 -1.26 0.22 1.96
N LEU A 100 -2.43 -0.32 1.65
CA LEU A 100 -2.73 -1.74 1.66
C LEU A 100 -3.00 -2.23 0.24
N ASN A 101 -2.87 -3.53 0.02
CA ASN A 101 -3.09 -4.15 -1.29
C ASN A 101 -4.54 -3.99 -1.81
N GLY A 102 -5.46 -3.74 -0.91
CA GLY A 102 -6.86 -3.50 -1.27
C GLY A 102 -7.46 -4.71 -1.99
N THR A 103 -8.01 -4.46 -3.18
CA THR A 103 -8.58 -5.48 -4.06
C THR A 103 -7.68 -5.83 -5.25
N HIS A 104 -6.40 -5.55 -5.16
CA HIS A 104 -5.45 -5.87 -6.23
C HIS A 104 -5.37 -7.39 -6.44
N GLU A 105 -5.40 -8.14 -5.34
CA GLU A 105 -5.48 -9.60 -5.34
C GLU A 105 -6.63 -10.06 -4.44
N PHE A 106 -7.32 -11.12 -4.86
CA PHE A 106 -8.42 -11.70 -4.07
C PHE A 106 -7.85 -12.85 -3.25
N VAL A 107 -7.40 -12.55 -2.04
CA VAL A 107 -6.70 -13.51 -1.17
C VAL A 107 -7.27 -13.60 0.24
N ASN A 108 -8.31 -12.82 0.56
CA ASN A 108 -8.93 -12.87 1.87
C ASN A 108 -10.46 -13.04 1.82
N ASP A 109 -10.99 -13.69 2.84
CA ASP A 109 -12.41 -13.87 3.05
C ASP A 109 -13.09 -12.59 3.60
N GLU A 110 -14.38 -12.68 3.94
CA GLU A 110 -15.16 -11.56 4.47
C GLU A 110 -14.79 -11.16 5.91
N ASN A 111 -14.07 -12.02 6.64
CA ASN A 111 -13.52 -11.72 7.97
C ASN A 111 -12.08 -11.20 7.89
N CYS A 112 -11.60 -10.92 6.69
CA CYS A 112 -10.22 -10.52 6.41
C CYS A 112 -9.18 -11.60 6.75
N ALA A 113 -9.56 -12.88 6.80
CA ALA A 113 -8.64 -14.00 6.95
C ALA A 113 -8.11 -14.46 5.58
N TYR A 114 -6.88 -14.97 5.56
CA TYR A 114 -6.25 -15.48 4.33
C TYR A 114 -6.96 -16.74 3.82
N ASP A 115 -7.57 -16.67 2.64
CA ASP A 115 -8.30 -17.76 1.98
C ASP A 115 -8.23 -17.62 0.45
N PRO A 116 -7.06 -17.79 -0.17
CA PRO A 116 -6.86 -17.55 -1.60
C PRO A 116 -7.68 -18.49 -2.50
N ASP A 117 -8.04 -19.68 -2.00
CA ASP A 117 -8.75 -20.68 -2.80
C ASP A 117 -10.25 -20.35 -2.98
N ASN A 118 -10.85 -19.61 -2.03
CA ASN A 118 -12.28 -19.26 -2.06
C ASN A 118 -12.52 -17.76 -2.17
N ALA A 119 -11.47 -16.95 -2.12
CA ALA A 119 -11.60 -15.49 -2.16
C ALA A 119 -12.18 -15.02 -3.50
N THR A 120 -13.05 -14.05 -3.41
CA THR A 120 -13.64 -13.33 -4.54
C THR A 120 -13.50 -11.83 -4.32
N CYS A 121 -13.71 -11.02 -5.36
CA CYS A 121 -13.75 -9.57 -5.19
C CYS A 121 -14.72 -9.15 -4.08
N ALA A 122 -15.90 -9.76 -4.01
CA ALA A 122 -16.92 -9.43 -3.02
C ALA A 122 -16.49 -9.78 -1.58
N THR A 123 -15.89 -10.96 -1.37
CA THR A 123 -15.40 -11.36 -0.04
C THR A 123 -14.21 -10.50 0.37
N THR A 124 -13.28 -10.22 -0.55
CA THR A 124 -12.13 -9.35 -0.29
C THR A 124 -12.57 -7.93 0.11
N VAL A 125 -13.51 -7.33 -0.61
CA VAL A 125 -14.07 -6.01 -0.25
C VAL A 125 -14.71 -6.03 1.13
N LYS A 126 -15.52 -7.03 1.45
CA LYS A 126 -16.12 -7.16 2.80
C LYS A 126 -15.03 -7.28 3.87
N GLY A 127 -14.00 -8.11 3.66
CA GLY A 127 -12.88 -8.24 4.59
C GLY A 127 -12.14 -6.93 4.82
N ILE A 128 -11.94 -6.12 3.77
CA ILE A 128 -11.37 -4.77 3.91
C ILE A 128 -12.25 -3.89 4.82
N PHE A 129 -13.57 -3.91 4.65
CA PHE A 129 -14.47 -3.15 5.52
C PHE A 129 -14.50 -3.70 6.95
N THR A 130 -14.37 -5.01 7.15
CA THR A 130 -14.20 -5.62 8.48
C THR A 130 -12.93 -5.11 9.17
N MET A 131 -11.82 -5.07 8.45
CA MET A 131 -10.56 -4.52 8.94
C MET A 131 -10.68 -3.02 9.25
N LEU A 132 -11.30 -2.23 8.36
CA LEU A 132 -11.52 -0.79 8.57
C LEU A 132 -12.38 -0.53 9.79
N ASP A 133 -13.48 -1.29 9.97
CA ASP A 133 -14.34 -1.16 11.16
C ASP A 133 -13.56 -1.40 12.44
N ALA A 134 -12.74 -2.46 12.48
CA ALA A 134 -11.89 -2.74 13.63
C ALA A 134 -10.87 -1.62 13.91
N TYR A 135 -10.29 -1.03 12.86
CA TYR A 135 -9.38 0.12 13.00
C TYR A 135 -10.12 1.34 13.58
N LEU A 136 -11.26 1.68 13.00
CA LEU A 136 -12.07 2.82 13.44
C LEU A 136 -12.59 2.61 14.87
N GLN A 137 -12.95 1.37 15.23
CA GLN A 137 -13.37 1.06 16.60
C GLN A 137 -12.22 1.27 17.59
N GLN A 138 -10.98 0.90 17.26
CA GLN A 138 -9.83 1.19 18.12
C GLN A 138 -9.56 2.68 18.28
N LEU A 139 -9.79 3.51 17.25
CA LEU A 139 -9.72 4.97 17.38
C LEU A 139 -10.80 5.52 18.34
N LYS A 140 -11.99 4.92 18.31
CA LYS A 140 -13.08 5.26 19.26
C LYS A 140 -12.73 4.86 20.67
N ASP A 141 -12.19 3.64 20.87
CA ASP A 141 -11.75 3.13 22.17
C ASP A 141 -10.67 4.00 22.80
N LEU A 142 -9.78 4.57 21.96
CA LEU A 142 -8.76 5.53 22.38
C LEU A 142 -9.29 6.96 22.58
N GLY A 143 -10.56 7.23 22.28
CA GLY A 143 -11.19 8.54 22.43
C GLY A 143 -10.68 9.60 21.45
N ILE A 144 -10.06 9.19 20.34
CA ILE A 144 -9.49 10.12 19.34
C ILE A 144 -10.26 10.16 18.04
N TYR A 145 -11.20 9.28 17.83
CA TYR A 145 -11.98 9.20 16.57
C TYR A 145 -12.59 10.55 16.19
N ASP A 146 -13.28 11.22 17.11
CA ASP A 146 -13.95 12.49 16.83
C ASP A 146 -12.95 13.62 16.54
N ASN A 147 -11.78 13.59 17.21
CA ASN A 147 -10.72 14.58 17.06
C ASN A 147 -9.79 14.30 15.86
N SER A 148 -10.05 13.25 15.10
CA SER A 148 -9.24 12.85 13.95
C SER A 148 -9.91 13.24 12.62
N THR A 149 -9.09 13.65 11.66
CA THR A 149 -9.48 13.66 10.24
C THR A 149 -9.11 12.32 9.65
N ILE A 150 -10.08 11.64 9.03
CA ILE A 150 -9.91 10.31 8.46
C ILE A 150 -10.24 10.38 6.97
N ILE A 151 -9.33 9.90 6.14
CA ILE A 151 -9.51 9.81 4.69
C ILE A 151 -9.29 8.35 4.28
N ILE A 152 -10.27 7.77 3.60
CA ILE A 152 -10.21 6.43 3.03
C ILE A 152 -10.39 6.59 1.53
N THR A 153 -9.39 6.17 0.77
CA THR A 153 -9.39 6.30 -0.69
C THR A 153 -8.64 5.15 -1.33
N ALA A 154 -8.80 5.00 -2.64
CA ALA A 154 -7.96 4.15 -3.48
C ALA A 154 -7.10 5.03 -4.38
N ASP A 155 -5.95 4.52 -4.80
CA ASP A 155 -5.05 5.16 -5.76
C ASP A 155 -5.61 5.11 -7.19
N HIS A 156 -6.36 4.03 -7.52
CA HIS A 156 -7.09 3.87 -8.78
C HIS A 156 -8.28 2.89 -8.61
N GLY A 157 -9.14 2.82 -9.62
CA GLY A 157 -10.19 1.80 -9.70
C GLY A 157 -9.69 0.50 -10.34
N SER A 158 -10.53 -0.53 -10.37
CA SER A 158 -10.19 -1.85 -10.93
C SER A 158 -9.97 -1.84 -12.45
N GLU A 159 -10.54 -0.87 -13.15
CA GLU A 159 -10.38 -0.68 -14.61
C GLU A 159 -10.10 0.80 -14.92
N ALA A 160 -9.53 1.06 -16.11
CA ALA A 160 -9.08 2.40 -16.51
C ALA A 160 -10.18 3.50 -16.50
N ARG A 161 -11.43 3.16 -16.26
CA ARG A 161 -12.58 4.08 -16.20
C ARG A 161 -13.42 3.96 -14.93
N SER A 162 -13.03 3.07 -13.99
CA SER A 162 -13.75 2.94 -12.73
C SER A 162 -13.43 4.10 -11.80
N GLN A 163 -14.45 4.61 -11.13
CA GLN A 163 -14.29 5.67 -10.15
C GLN A 163 -13.61 5.10 -8.89
N MET A 164 -12.73 5.89 -8.30
CA MET A 164 -12.15 5.60 -7.00
C MET A 164 -13.18 5.85 -5.91
N ILE A 165 -13.10 5.08 -4.83
CA ILE A 165 -13.80 5.42 -3.60
C ILE A 165 -13.09 6.58 -2.90
N PHE A 166 -13.86 7.47 -2.31
CA PHE A 166 -13.32 8.53 -1.47
C PHE A 166 -14.29 8.77 -0.32
N PHE A 167 -13.84 8.50 0.90
CA PHE A 167 -14.56 8.81 2.12
C PHE A 167 -13.72 9.75 2.96
N MET A 168 -14.33 10.78 3.50
CA MET A 168 -13.64 11.72 4.38
C MET A 168 -14.53 12.02 5.58
N LYS A 169 -13.94 11.94 6.76
CA LYS A 169 -14.49 12.46 8.01
C LYS A 169 -13.59 13.60 8.50
N GLY A 170 -14.16 14.75 8.69
CA GLY A 170 -13.48 15.90 9.30
C GLY A 170 -13.33 15.77 10.82
N LYS A 171 -12.40 16.54 11.37
CA LYS A 171 -12.25 16.67 12.81
C LYS A 171 -13.52 17.27 13.43
N ASN A 172 -14.04 16.66 14.51
CA ASN A 172 -15.26 17.06 15.21
C ASN A 172 -16.52 17.06 14.31
N GLU A 173 -16.52 16.31 13.24
CA GLU A 173 -17.68 16.14 12.41
C GLU A 173 -18.71 15.24 13.11
N THR A 174 -19.95 15.71 13.17
CA THR A 174 -21.06 15.07 13.92
C THR A 174 -22.23 14.67 13.03
N HIS A 175 -22.00 14.49 11.72
CA HIS A 175 -23.04 14.09 10.80
C HIS A 175 -23.43 12.61 11.00
N ASP A 176 -24.72 12.34 11.17
CA ASP A 176 -25.26 11.00 11.33
C ASP A 176 -25.42 10.24 10.00
N SER A 177 -25.15 10.89 8.88
CA SER A 177 -25.30 10.31 7.54
C SER A 177 -24.21 10.80 6.59
N MET A 178 -23.77 9.92 5.66
CA MET A 178 -22.92 10.33 4.54
C MET A 178 -23.67 11.34 3.66
N GLN A 179 -23.02 12.46 3.36
CA GLN A 179 -23.44 13.36 2.31
C GLN A 179 -22.70 12.97 1.03
N THR A 180 -23.42 12.75 -0.04
CA THR A 180 -22.90 12.44 -1.39
C THR A 180 -22.86 13.71 -2.24
#